data_4d515d9498c837a093c6f98fb8af2390
#
_entry.id   4d515d9498c837a093c6f98fb8af2390
#
_cell.length_a   1.000
_cell.length_b   1.000
_cell.length_c   1.000
_cell.angle_alpha   90.00
_cell.angle_beta   90.00
_cell.angle_gamma   90.00
#
_symmetry.space_group_name_H-M   'P 1'
#
loop_
_entity.id
_entity.type
_entity.pdbx_description
1 polymer ?
#
loop_
_entity_poly.entity_id
_entity_poly.type
_entity_poly.pdbx_seq_one_letter_code
_entity_poly.pdbx_strand_id
1 'polypeptide(L)'
;SIKNRTWLIDPSLIEEIIDMSDGYTVLPEVKGAGEEIATQFLVDLKYAIGDDPVYALPYGSPKIATRKKFSDVEFSQLQSVSSVRLARALGRAVTAGAPPNWIETPQKLSSMNISEFRTLRKELALISQVSSDLVISETAIRLNTLLNPALDKKSSQYLAVSFTGAVNRLAEKLRVLPGRYTLTSREEKVPVTIVNDFDAPAQVVLTL
;
A
#
# COMPACT_ATOMS: atom_id res chain seq x y z
N SER A 1 -27.03 4.85 25.75
CA SER A 1 -25.98 4.21 24.94
C SER A 1 -26.66 3.44 23.80
N ILE A 2 -26.17 3.62 22.58
CA ILE A 2 -26.62 2.85 21.42
C ILE A 2 -26.08 1.42 21.60
N LYS A 3 -26.97 0.46 21.81
CA LYS A 3 -26.60 -0.96 21.90
C LYS A 3 -26.50 -1.57 20.50
N ASN A 4 -25.60 -2.52 20.29
CA ASN A 4 -25.39 -3.28 19.05
C ASN A 4 -24.81 -2.43 17.89
N ARG A 5 -23.75 -1.68 18.13
CA ARG A 5 -22.98 -1.04 17.05
C ARG A 5 -22.08 -2.07 16.37
N THR A 6 -21.83 -1.84 15.10
CA THR A 6 -20.83 -2.59 14.33
C THR A 6 -19.86 -1.59 13.70
N TRP A 7 -18.59 -1.83 13.87
CA TRP A 7 -17.55 -0.96 13.38
C TRP A 7 -16.98 -1.49 12.06
N LEU A 8 -16.97 -0.63 11.04
CA LEU A 8 -16.28 -0.90 9.78
C LEU A 8 -15.11 0.05 9.70
N ILE A 9 -13.91 -0.50 9.69
CA ILE A 9 -12.68 0.30 9.78
C ILE A 9 -11.75 -0.07 8.64
N ASP A 10 -11.22 0.95 7.97
CA ASP A 10 -10.14 0.80 7.01
C ASP A 10 -8.81 0.74 7.78
N PRO A 11 -8.03 -0.35 7.64
CA PRO A 11 -6.72 -0.46 8.27
C PRO A 11 -5.75 0.65 7.89
N SER A 12 -5.82 1.14 6.65
CA SER A 12 -4.92 2.20 6.17
C SER A 12 -5.07 3.48 6.97
N LEU A 13 -6.32 3.85 7.31
CA LEU A 13 -6.59 5.01 8.14
C LEU A 13 -5.98 4.87 9.53
N ILE A 14 -6.09 3.70 10.13
CA ILE A 14 -5.54 3.46 11.47
C ILE A 14 -4.01 3.47 11.46
N GLU A 15 -3.39 2.88 10.43
CA GLU A 15 -1.93 2.93 10.27
C GLU A 15 -1.43 4.36 10.10
N GLU A 16 -2.11 5.18 9.29
CA GLU A 16 -1.77 6.60 9.15
C GLU A 16 -1.88 7.38 10.46
N ILE A 17 -2.91 7.10 11.27
CA ILE A 17 -3.06 7.74 12.59
C ILE A 17 -1.98 7.25 13.57
N ILE A 18 -1.57 5.97 13.49
CA ILE A 18 -0.45 5.44 14.28
C ILE A 18 0.85 6.14 13.86
N ASP A 19 1.14 6.23 12.56
CA ASP A 19 2.31 6.95 12.04
C ASP A 19 2.33 8.43 12.48
N MET A 20 1.14 9.05 12.62
CA MET A 20 1.04 10.41 13.17
C MET A 20 1.30 10.48 14.68
N SER A 21 0.97 9.42 15.41
CA SER A 21 1.06 9.39 16.88
C SER A 21 2.48 9.16 17.40
N ASP A 22 3.39 8.63 16.60
CA ASP A 22 4.80 8.42 16.96
C ASP A 22 5.75 9.52 16.41
N GLY A 23 5.15 10.56 15.83
CA GLY A 23 5.84 11.73 15.30
C GLY A 23 6.09 11.68 13.79
N TYR A 24 5.65 12.70 13.08
CA TYR A 24 5.80 12.82 11.64
C TYR A 24 6.35 14.18 11.23
N THR A 25 6.92 14.26 10.05
CA THR A 25 7.38 15.52 9.45
C THR A 25 6.48 15.92 8.27
N VAL A 26 6.11 17.20 8.25
CA VAL A 26 5.46 17.83 7.11
C VAL A 26 6.54 18.55 6.32
N LEU A 27 6.56 18.38 5.00
CA LEU A 27 7.60 18.91 4.10
C LEU A 27 8.08 20.32 4.41
N PRO A 28 9.37 20.61 4.17
CA PRO A 28 10.57 19.84 4.46
C PRO A 28 11.05 20.17 5.87
N GLU A 29 11.21 19.20 6.73
CA GLU A 29 11.74 19.32 8.09
C GLU A 29 10.84 19.99 9.16
N VAL A 30 9.57 20.28 8.85
CA VAL A 30 8.62 20.79 9.83
C VAL A 30 7.98 19.62 10.58
N LYS A 31 8.16 19.58 11.92
CA LYS A 31 7.48 18.58 12.76
C LYS A 31 5.97 18.77 12.68
N GLY A 32 5.22 17.66 12.48
CA GLY A 32 3.77 17.68 12.53
C GLY A 32 3.24 18.01 13.91
N ALA A 33 2.11 18.73 13.97
CA ALA A 33 1.50 19.16 15.22
C ALA A 33 0.36 18.25 15.72
N GLY A 34 0.14 17.09 15.04
CA GLY A 34 -1.00 16.21 15.30
C GLY A 34 -0.72 15.03 16.22
N GLU A 35 0.49 14.87 16.77
CA GLU A 35 0.94 13.72 17.55
C GLU A 35 0.03 13.43 18.76
N GLU A 36 -0.25 14.44 19.58
CA GLU A 36 -1.11 14.29 20.76
C GLU A 36 -2.56 13.96 20.37
N ILE A 37 -3.07 14.61 19.31
CA ILE A 37 -4.43 14.40 18.82
C ILE A 37 -4.57 12.97 18.27
N ALA A 38 -3.58 12.49 17.51
CA ALA A 38 -3.57 11.14 16.98
C ALA A 38 -3.51 10.09 18.10
N THR A 39 -2.64 10.31 19.09
CA THR A 39 -2.54 9.44 20.26
C THR A 39 -3.87 9.38 21.02
N GLN A 40 -4.49 10.54 21.31
CA GLN A 40 -5.77 10.58 22.01
C GLN A 40 -6.87 9.92 21.19
N PHE A 41 -6.92 10.15 19.87
CA PHE A 41 -7.88 9.51 18.99
C PHE A 41 -7.83 7.98 19.06
N LEU A 42 -6.60 7.39 19.06
CA LEU A 42 -6.44 5.94 19.15
C LEU A 42 -6.94 5.37 20.48
N VAL A 43 -6.73 6.10 21.56
CA VAL A 43 -7.26 5.75 22.90
C VAL A 43 -8.79 5.80 22.89
N ASP A 44 -9.35 6.92 22.43
CA ASP A 44 -10.81 7.14 22.40
C ASP A 44 -11.50 6.15 21.46
N LEU A 45 -10.89 5.82 20.32
CA LEU A 45 -11.40 4.81 19.41
C LEU A 45 -11.48 3.44 20.06
N LYS A 46 -10.43 2.99 20.73
CA LYS A 46 -10.42 1.70 21.46
C LYS A 46 -11.49 1.66 22.54
N TYR A 47 -11.64 2.75 23.27
CA TYR A 47 -12.67 2.89 24.30
C TYR A 47 -14.08 2.88 23.68
N ALA A 48 -14.30 3.61 22.59
CA ALA A 48 -15.59 3.67 21.89
C ALA A 48 -16.01 2.34 21.27
N ILE A 49 -15.06 1.56 20.78
CA ILE A 49 -15.30 0.22 20.24
C ILE A 49 -15.73 -0.74 21.36
N GLY A 50 -15.07 -0.70 22.52
CA GLY A 50 -15.37 -1.63 23.63
C GLY A 50 -15.44 -3.08 23.15
N ASP A 51 -16.57 -3.75 23.41
CA ASP A 51 -16.82 -5.14 23.00
C ASP A 51 -17.59 -5.28 21.69
N ASP A 52 -17.89 -4.17 21.01
CA ASP A 52 -18.64 -4.17 19.75
C ASP A 52 -17.88 -4.94 18.63
N PRO A 53 -18.58 -5.59 17.70
CA PRO A 53 -17.97 -6.27 16.55
C PRO A 53 -17.22 -5.29 15.65
N VAL A 54 -16.00 -5.68 15.24
CA VAL A 54 -15.16 -4.91 14.30
C VAL A 54 -14.94 -5.71 13.01
N TYR A 55 -15.15 -5.05 11.90
CA TYR A 55 -14.92 -5.54 10.56
C TYR A 55 -13.85 -4.72 9.86
N ALA A 56 -12.86 -5.37 9.25
CA ALA A 56 -11.84 -4.72 8.46
C ALA A 56 -12.32 -4.57 7.01
N LEU A 57 -12.45 -3.34 6.55
CA LEU A 57 -12.55 -3.07 5.11
C LEU A 57 -11.25 -3.48 4.41
N PRO A 58 -11.27 -3.78 3.11
CA PRO A 58 -10.04 -3.97 2.36
C PRO A 58 -9.16 -2.73 2.45
N TYR A 59 -7.86 -2.91 2.62
CA TYR A 59 -6.88 -1.83 2.80
C TYR A 59 -7.03 -0.73 1.75
N GLY A 60 -7.14 0.52 2.20
CA GLY A 60 -7.40 1.68 1.35
C GLY A 60 -8.87 1.80 0.92
N SER A 61 -9.77 0.98 1.45
CA SER A 61 -11.22 1.00 1.13
C SER A 61 -11.53 1.09 -0.36
N PRO A 62 -10.92 0.23 -1.22
CA PRO A 62 -11.21 0.24 -2.64
C PRO A 62 -12.70 -0.06 -2.85
N LYS A 63 -13.34 0.69 -3.75
CA LYS A 63 -14.75 0.49 -4.07
C LYS A 63 -15.03 -0.94 -4.54
N ILE A 64 -16.13 -1.56 -4.06
CA ILE A 64 -16.56 -2.91 -4.46
C ILE A 64 -16.67 -3.05 -5.99
N ALA A 65 -17.15 -2.01 -6.68
CA ALA A 65 -17.20 -2.00 -8.14
C ALA A 65 -15.81 -2.17 -8.80
N THR A 66 -14.71 -1.89 -8.08
CA THR A 66 -13.34 -2.13 -8.56
C THR A 66 -12.87 -3.57 -8.29
N ARG A 67 -13.61 -4.37 -7.51
CA ARG A 67 -13.32 -5.78 -7.25
C ARG A 67 -13.07 -6.57 -8.54
N LYS A 68 -13.79 -6.26 -9.63
CA LYS A 68 -13.58 -6.87 -10.94
C LYS A 68 -12.16 -6.67 -11.53
N LYS A 69 -11.34 -5.82 -10.92
CA LYS A 69 -9.95 -5.58 -11.30
C LYS A 69 -8.95 -6.46 -10.55
N PHE A 70 -9.43 -7.18 -9.56
CA PHE A 70 -8.69 -8.16 -8.78
C PHE A 70 -9.16 -9.56 -9.18
N SER A 71 -8.27 -10.53 -9.14
CA SER A 71 -8.69 -11.93 -9.06
C SER A 71 -9.34 -12.20 -7.70
N ASP A 72 -10.16 -13.25 -7.60
CA ASP A 72 -10.75 -13.62 -6.30
C ASP A 72 -9.68 -13.96 -5.25
N VAL A 73 -8.57 -14.53 -5.69
CA VAL A 73 -7.41 -14.83 -4.81
C VAL A 73 -6.78 -13.55 -4.28
N GLU A 74 -6.46 -12.60 -5.15
CA GLU A 74 -5.87 -11.31 -4.74
C GLU A 74 -6.79 -10.54 -3.80
N PHE A 75 -8.08 -10.53 -4.08
CA PHE A 75 -9.04 -9.84 -3.21
C PHE A 75 -9.16 -10.52 -1.84
N SER A 76 -9.18 -11.85 -1.79
CA SER A 76 -9.19 -12.62 -0.53
C SER A 76 -7.91 -12.38 0.27
N GLN A 77 -6.76 -12.33 -0.39
CA GLN A 77 -5.48 -11.99 0.23
C GLN A 77 -5.50 -10.57 0.81
N LEU A 78 -6.00 -9.58 0.05
CA LEU A 78 -6.13 -8.21 0.52
C LEU A 78 -7.03 -8.13 1.76
N GLN A 79 -8.17 -8.82 1.78
CA GLN A 79 -9.05 -8.87 2.94
C GLN A 79 -8.38 -9.52 4.16
N SER A 80 -7.67 -10.63 3.96
CA SER A 80 -6.94 -11.32 5.03
C SER A 80 -5.86 -10.42 5.64
N VAL A 81 -5.03 -9.81 4.81
CA VAL A 81 -3.98 -8.88 5.25
C VAL A 81 -4.60 -7.69 5.99
N SER A 82 -5.71 -7.16 5.50
CA SER A 82 -6.42 -6.03 6.11
C SER A 82 -6.89 -6.35 7.52
N SER A 83 -7.50 -7.52 7.72
CA SER A 83 -7.97 -7.94 9.04
C SER A 83 -6.82 -8.17 10.03
N VAL A 84 -5.71 -8.76 9.58
CA VAL A 84 -4.52 -8.97 10.40
C VAL A 84 -3.89 -7.64 10.83
N ARG A 85 -3.77 -6.67 9.91
CA ARG A 85 -3.24 -5.33 10.22
C ARG A 85 -4.11 -4.60 11.22
N LEU A 86 -5.42 -4.57 10.99
CA LEU A 86 -6.35 -3.92 11.90
C LEU A 86 -6.39 -4.60 13.27
N ALA A 87 -6.37 -5.94 13.31
CA ALA A 87 -6.32 -6.69 14.57
C ALA A 87 -5.06 -6.35 15.38
N ARG A 88 -3.90 -6.24 14.72
CA ARG A 88 -2.64 -5.81 15.35
C ARG A 88 -2.75 -4.38 15.90
N ALA A 89 -3.26 -3.44 15.11
CA ALA A 89 -3.39 -2.04 15.49
C ALA A 89 -4.34 -1.83 16.68
N LEU A 90 -5.45 -2.56 16.71
CA LEU A 90 -6.44 -2.46 17.79
C LEU A 90 -6.15 -3.36 19.00
N GLY A 91 -5.28 -4.37 18.84
CA GLY A 91 -4.97 -5.36 19.88
C GLY A 91 -6.12 -6.33 20.16
N ARG A 92 -6.98 -6.62 19.18
CA ARG A 92 -8.15 -7.48 19.31
C ARG A 92 -8.50 -8.24 18.03
N ALA A 93 -9.38 -9.24 18.15
CA ALA A 93 -9.90 -9.96 16.99
C ALA A 93 -10.76 -9.06 16.09
N VAL A 94 -10.58 -9.20 14.77
CA VAL A 94 -11.29 -8.44 13.73
C VAL A 94 -11.75 -9.41 12.63
N THR A 95 -12.97 -9.22 12.15
CA THR A 95 -13.51 -9.99 11.04
C THR A 95 -13.11 -9.36 9.70
N ALA A 96 -12.66 -10.18 8.75
CA ALA A 96 -12.32 -9.72 7.41
C ALA A 96 -13.57 -9.35 6.59
N GLY A 97 -13.51 -8.26 5.85
CA GLY A 97 -14.60 -7.80 4.97
C GLY A 97 -15.69 -7.02 5.71
N ALA A 98 -16.80 -6.80 5.04
CA ALA A 98 -17.95 -6.09 5.59
C ALA A 98 -19.00 -7.04 6.15
N PRO A 99 -19.86 -6.61 7.11
CA PRO A 99 -20.93 -7.42 7.61
C PRO A 99 -21.96 -7.73 6.49
N PRO A 100 -22.69 -8.86 6.60
CA PRO A 100 -23.57 -9.34 5.50
C PRO A 100 -24.62 -8.34 5.03
N ASN A 101 -25.10 -7.48 5.93
CA ASN A 101 -26.15 -6.51 5.62
C ASN A 101 -25.62 -5.11 5.28
N TRP A 102 -24.28 -4.97 5.10
CA TRP A 102 -23.70 -3.69 4.76
C TRP A 102 -23.88 -3.38 3.27
N ILE A 103 -24.35 -2.17 2.99
CA ILE A 103 -24.55 -1.67 1.63
C ILE A 103 -23.58 -0.52 1.42
N GLU A 104 -22.71 -0.66 0.42
CA GLU A 104 -21.78 0.39 0.04
C GLU A 104 -22.53 1.59 -0.57
N THR A 105 -22.26 2.78 -0.04
CA THR A 105 -22.80 4.00 -0.63
C THR A 105 -22.26 4.21 -2.06
N PRO A 106 -23.11 4.42 -3.06
CA PRO A 106 -22.64 4.65 -4.43
C PRO A 106 -21.79 5.92 -4.52
N GLN A 107 -20.52 5.78 -4.77
CA GLN A 107 -19.59 6.88 -5.00
C GLN A 107 -18.84 6.64 -6.33
N LYS A 108 -18.54 7.73 -7.04
CA LYS A 108 -17.85 7.63 -8.33
C LYS A 108 -16.34 7.72 -8.14
N LEU A 109 -15.63 6.67 -8.54
CA LEU A 109 -14.18 6.66 -8.54
C LEU A 109 -13.63 7.48 -9.73
N SER A 110 -12.56 8.25 -9.50
CA SER A 110 -11.86 9.00 -10.53
C SER A 110 -11.25 8.08 -11.58
N SER A 111 -11.44 8.41 -12.87
CA SER A 111 -10.79 7.70 -13.99
C SER A 111 -9.26 7.82 -13.93
N MET A 112 -8.76 8.96 -13.48
CA MET A 112 -7.33 9.20 -13.27
C MET A 112 -6.76 8.22 -12.24
N ASN A 113 -7.39 8.07 -11.08
CA ASN A 113 -6.92 7.15 -10.04
C ASN A 113 -6.89 5.70 -10.53
N ILE A 114 -7.87 5.30 -11.34
CA ILE A 114 -7.91 3.96 -11.94
C ILE A 114 -6.74 3.76 -12.91
N SER A 115 -6.41 4.77 -13.72
CA SER A 115 -5.31 4.72 -14.68
C SER A 115 -3.98 4.59 -13.97
N GLU A 116 -3.72 5.47 -13.02
CA GLU A 116 -2.49 5.47 -12.21
C GLU A 116 -2.32 4.15 -11.45
N PHE A 117 -3.36 3.70 -10.77
CA PHE A 117 -3.34 2.41 -10.08
C PHE A 117 -2.93 1.26 -11.01
N ARG A 118 -3.47 1.20 -12.24
CA ARG A 118 -3.15 0.14 -13.19
C ARG A 118 -1.70 0.18 -13.65
N THR A 119 -1.19 1.37 -13.94
CA THR A 119 0.19 1.59 -14.38
C THR A 119 1.15 1.15 -13.28
N LEU A 120 1.01 1.71 -12.09
CA LEU A 120 1.91 1.43 -10.96
C LEU A 120 1.82 -0.03 -10.49
N ARG A 121 0.62 -0.62 -10.52
CA ARG A 121 0.45 -2.06 -10.22
C ARG A 121 1.19 -2.94 -11.20
N LYS A 122 1.16 -2.61 -12.51
CA LYS A 122 1.90 -3.36 -13.54
C LYS A 122 3.41 -3.27 -13.31
N GLU A 123 3.91 -2.09 -12.99
CA GLU A 123 5.33 -1.88 -12.67
C GLU A 123 5.76 -2.66 -11.43
N LEU A 124 4.97 -2.60 -10.34
CA LEU A 124 5.23 -3.40 -9.13
C LEU A 124 5.21 -4.90 -9.42
N ALA A 125 4.31 -5.38 -10.28
CA ALA A 125 4.25 -6.77 -10.69
C ALA A 125 5.51 -7.21 -11.45
N LEU A 126 6.11 -6.34 -12.26
CA LEU A 126 7.38 -6.62 -12.93
C LEU A 126 8.54 -6.66 -11.93
N ILE A 127 8.59 -5.73 -10.99
CA ILE A 127 9.63 -5.71 -9.94
C ILE A 127 9.51 -6.96 -9.05
N SER A 128 8.29 -7.39 -8.72
CA SER A 128 8.05 -8.59 -7.90
C SER A 128 8.48 -9.91 -8.56
N GLN A 129 8.61 -9.94 -9.89
CA GLN A 129 9.18 -11.09 -10.61
C GLN A 129 10.69 -11.22 -10.40
N VAL A 130 11.34 -10.13 -10.04
CA VAL A 130 12.80 -10.05 -9.90
C VAL A 130 13.24 -10.20 -8.45
N SER A 131 12.48 -9.66 -7.51
CA SER A 131 12.78 -9.74 -6.09
C SER A 131 11.52 -10.00 -5.26
N SER A 132 11.67 -10.76 -4.19
CA SER A 132 10.63 -11.03 -3.19
C SER A 132 10.72 -10.12 -1.95
N ASP A 133 11.38 -8.98 -2.07
CA ASP A 133 11.52 -8.03 -0.98
C ASP A 133 10.14 -7.56 -0.47
N LEU A 134 9.99 -7.55 0.85
CA LEU A 134 8.72 -7.20 1.52
C LEU A 134 8.24 -5.80 1.18
N VAL A 135 9.15 -4.86 0.92
CA VAL A 135 8.80 -3.48 0.56
C VAL A 135 7.97 -3.40 -0.73
N ILE A 136 8.14 -4.37 -1.65
CA ILE A 136 7.38 -4.43 -2.90
C ILE A 136 5.92 -4.79 -2.60
N SER A 137 5.70 -5.82 -1.78
CA SER A 137 4.36 -6.25 -1.37
C SER A 137 3.66 -5.20 -0.50
N GLU A 138 4.38 -4.54 0.39
CA GLU A 138 3.88 -3.42 1.19
C GLU A 138 3.41 -2.26 0.30
N THR A 139 4.24 -1.88 -0.68
CA THR A 139 3.89 -0.82 -1.62
C THR A 139 2.65 -1.20 -2.45
N ALA A 140 2.53 -2.47 -2.87
CA ALA A 140 1.37 -2.96 -3.60
C ALA A 140 0.08 -2.94 -2.76
N ILE A 141 0.15 -3.24 -1.46
CA ILE A 141 -0.99 -3.14 -0.55
C ILE A 141 -1.40 -1.67 -0.38
N ARG A 142 -0.45 -0.80 -0.08
CA ARG A 142 -0.70 0.64 0.10
C ARG A 142 -1.25 1.31 -1.16
N LEU A 143 -0.86 0.86 -2.34
CA LEU A 143 -1.35 1.39 -3.62
C LEU A 143 -2.88 1.32 -3.75
N ASN A 144 -3.56 0.40 -3.05
CA ASN A 144 -5.02 0.28 -3.08
C ASN A 144 -5.73 1.55 -2.56
N THR A 145 -5.08 2.40 -1.77
CA THR A 145 -5.63 3.68 -1.33
C THR A 145 -6.02 4.60 -2.49
N LEU A 146 -5.36 4.49 -3.67
CA LEU A 146 -5.77 5.23 -4.88
C LEU A 146 -7.17 4.86 -5.37
N LEU A 147 -7.69 3.70 -4.99
CA LEU A 147 -9.03 3.23 -5.35
C LEU A 147 -10.10 3.63 -4.32
N ASN A 148 -9.73 4.41 -3.30
CA ASN A 148 -10.68 4.94 -2.33
C ASN A 148 -11.54 6.03 -2.99
N PRO A 149 -12.88 5.85 -3.05
CA PRO A 149 -13.75 6.83 -3.68
C PRO A 149 -13.95 8.11 -2.85
N ALA A 150 -13.55 8.12 -1.57
CA ALA A 150 -13.64 9.28 -0.69
C ALA A 150 -12.48 10.27 -0.88
N LEU A 151 -11.44 9.91 -1.64
CA LEU A 151 -10.33 10.81 -1.92
C LEU A 151 -10.79 12.02 -2.74
N ASP A 152 -10.50 13.20 -2.26
CA ASP A 152 -10.63 14.43 -3.04
C ASP A 152 -9.54 14.50 -4.14
N LYS A 153 -9.69 15.47 -5.05
CA LYS A 153 -8.78 15.62 -6.19
C LYS A 153 -7.34 15.91 -5.76
N LYS A 154 -7.14 16.72 -4.71
CA LYS A 154 -5.82 17.11 -4.22
C LYS A 154 -5.10 15.93 -3.58
N SER A 155 -5.79 15.21 -2.70
CA SER A 155 -5.28 13.99 -2.05
C SER A 155 -4.96 12.90 -3.08
N SER A 156 -5.84 12.70 -4.07
CA SER A 156 -5.59 11.77 -5.18
C SER A 156 -4.33 12.10 -5.96
N GLN A 157 -4.12 13.35 -6.31
CA GLN A 157 -2.92 13.79 -7.04
C GLN A 157 -1.66 13.61 -6.20
N TYR A 158 -1.70 13.99 -4.93
CA TYR A 158 -0.59 13.82 -4.01
C TYR A 158 -0.19 12.35 -3.87
N LEU A 159 -1.16 11.47 -3.63
CA LEU A 159 -0.92 10.03 -3.52
C LEU A 159 -0.36 9.42 -4.82
N ALA A 160 -0.89 9.81 -5.99
CA ALA A 160 -0.40 9.34 -7.27
C ALA A 160 1.08 9.70 -7.47
N VAL A 161 1.47 10.95 -7.20
CA VAL A 161 2.87 11.40 -7.28
C VAL A 161 3.75 10.66 -6.25
N SER A 162 3.27 10.50 -5.03
CA SER A 162 4.00 9.80 -3.97
C SER A 162 4.25 8.33 -4.34
N PHE A 163 3.23 7.62 -4.82
CA PHE A 163 3.38 6.22 -5.25
C PHE A 163 4.25 6.07 -6.49
N THR A 164 4.15 6.99 -7.46
CA THR A 164 5.06 7.01 -8.62
C THR A 164 6.51 7.14 -8.16
N GLY A 165 6.79 8.05 -7.25
CA GLY A 165 8.13 8.18 -6.67
C GLY A 165 8.58 6.94 -5.89
N ALA A 166 7.68 6.29 -5.16
CA ALA A 166 7.99 5.07 -4.43
C ALA A 166 8.33 3.91 -5.38
N VAL A 167 7.53 3.70 -6.42
CA VAL A 167 7.74 2.64 -7.43
C VAL A 167 9.03 2.87 -8.21
N ASN A 168 9.32 4.12 -8.61
CA ASN A 168 10.58 4.46 -9.27
C ASN A 168 11.79 4.13 -8.38
N ARG A 169 11.76 4.50 -7.10
CA ARG A 169 12.84 4.14 -6.16
C ARG A 169 13.00 2.63 -6.02
N LEU A 170 11.93 1.85 -6.07
CA LEU A 170 12.00 0.39 -6.07
C LEU A 170 12.64 -0.14 -7.37
N ALA A 171 12.27 0.42 -8.52
CA ALA A 171 12.87 0.04 -9.79
C ALA A 171 14.38 0.34 -9.85
N GLU A 172 14.82 1.43 -9.22
CA GLU A 172 16.23 1.84 -9.14
C GLU A 172 17.07 0.96 -8.21
N LYS A 173 16.45 0.18 -7.31
CA LYS A 173 17.17 -0.74 -6.43
C LYS A 173 17.88 -1.87 -7.19
N LEU A 174 17.40 -2.22 -8.38
CA LEU A 174 18.07 -3.17 -9.27
C LEU A 174 18.51 -2.46 -10.53
N ARG A 175 19.81 -2.37 -10.73
CA ARG A 175 20.38 -1.65 -11.88
C ARG A 175 21.61 -2.31 -12.43
N VAL A 176 21.81 -2.16 -13.73
CA VAL A 176 23.04 -2.53 -14.43
C VAL A 176 23.95 -1.30 -14.46
N LEU A 177 25.17 -1.43 -13.97
CA LEU A 177 26.14 -0.37 -14.08
C LEU A 177 26.65 -0.30 -15.51
N PRO A 178 26.60 0.87 -16.17
CA PRO A 178 27.13 1.02 -17.52
C PRO A 178 28.65 0.87 -17.51
N GLY A 179 29.17 0.03 -18.40
CA GLY A 179 30.59 -0.13 -18.67
C GLY A 179 30.92 0.34 -20.08
N ARG A 180 32.10 0.95 -20.26
CA ARG A 180 32.65 1.21 -21.60
C ARG A 180 33.76 0.20 -21.83
N TYR A 181 33.59 -0.63 -22.85
CA TYR A 181 34.54 -1.70 -23.19
C TYR A 181 35.00 -1.49 -24.63
N THR A 182 36.32 -1.63 -24.84
CA THR A 182 36.89 -1.70 -26.19
C THR A 182 37.17 -3.18 -26.46
N LEU A 183 36.42 -3.79 -27.36
CA LEU A 183 36.63 -5.18 -27.74
C LEU A 183 37.79 -5.27 -28.74
N THR A 184 38.82 -6.01 -28.39
CA THR A 184 40.02 -6.18 -29.20
C THR A 184 40.05 -7.54 -29.93
N SER A 185 39.17 -8.45 -29.55
CA SER A 185 39.02 -9.76 -30.18
C SER A 185 37.54 -10.15 -30.39
N ARG A 186 37.26 -11.19 -31.17
CA ARG A 186 35.91 -11.73 -31.40
C ARG A 186 35.37 -12.57 -30.25
N GLU A 187 36.23 -13.01 -29.35
CA GLU A 187 35.89 -13.88 -28.21
C GLU A 187 36.30 -13.21 -26.89
N GLU A 188 35.77 -12.03 -26.62
CA GLU A 188 36.09 -11.30 -25.40
C GLU A 188 34.92 -11.39 -24.39
N LYS A 189 35.28 -11.61 -23.11
CA LYS A 189 34.30 -11.61 -22.02
C LYS A 189 34.04 -10.18 -21.59
N VAL A 190 32.82 -9.70 -21.78
CA VAL A 190 32.38 -8.38 -21.30
C VAL A 190 31.87 -8.53 -19.87
N PRO A 191 32.51 -7.93 -18.88
CA PRO A 191 32.01 -7.95 -17.51
C PRO A 191 30.75 -7.07 -17.40
N VAL A 192 29.69 -7.61 -16.79
CA VAL A 192 28.47 -6.89 -16.49
C VAL A 192 28.31 -6.83 -14.97
N THR A 193 28.18 -5.62 -14.43
CA THR A 193 27.97 -5.42 -13.00
C THR A 193 26.51 -5.11 -12.75
N ILE A 194 25.84 -5.92 -11.94
CA ILE A 194 24.46 -5.74 -11.49
C ILE A 194 24.51 -5.38 -10.02
N VAL A 195 23.83 -4.32 -9.65
CA VAL A 195 23.66 -3.89 -8.26
C VAL A 195 22.26 -4.24 -7.81
N ASN A 196 22.15 -4.94 -6.69
CA ASN A 196 20.91 -5.25 -6.00
C ASN A 196 20.92 -4.58 -4.62
N ASP A 197 20.12 -3.54 -4.46
CA ASP A 197 19.94 -2.81 -3.20
C ASP A 197 18.65 -3.24 -2.46
N PHE A 198 18.02 -4.36 -2.86
CA PHE A 198 16.96 -5.00 -2.10
C PHE A 198 17.55 -5.82 -0.94
N ASP A 199 16.79 -5.94 0.15
CA ASP A 199 17.16 -6.82 1.27
C ASP A 199 16.99 -8.32 0.92
N ALA A 200 16.21 -8.60 -0.14
CA ALA A 200 16.02 -9.96 -0.66
C ALA A 200 16.88 -10.21 -1.92
N PRO A 201 17.25 -11.48 -2.20
CA PRO A 201 17.94 -11.84 -3.43
C PRO A 201 17.13 -11.43 -4.67
N ALA A 202 17.83 -11.02 -5.73
CA ALA A 202 17.25 -10.74 -7.03
C ALA A 202 17.62 -11.82 -8.04
N GLN A 203 16.65 -12.25 -8.85
CA GLN A 203 16.86 -13.19 -9.94
C GLN A 203 16.88 -12.44 -11.26
N VAL A 204 17.98 -12.52 -11.99
CA VAL A 204 18.17 -11.82 -13.27
C VAL A 204 18.62 -12.80 -14.35
N VAL A 205 18.17 -12.54 -15.58
CA VAL A 205 18.60 -13.26 -16.78
C VAL A 205 19.23 -12.25 -17.72
N LEU A 206 20.47 -12.52 -18.13
CA LEU A 206 21.16 -11.72 -19.15
C LEU A 206 20.91 -12.38 -20.51
N THR A 207 20.35 -11.61 -21.42
CA THR A 207 20.21 -12.01 -22.85
C THR A 207 21.13 -11.11 -23.66
N LEU A 208 22.04 -11.74 -24.45
CA LEU A 208 22.98 -11.07 -25.35
C LEU A 208 22.49 -11.20 -26.78
#